data_f387b5b64231b2f0523c007635d32da2
#
_entry.id   f387b5b64231b2f0523c007635d32da2
#
_cell.length_a   1.000
_cell.length_b   1.000
_cell.length_c   1.000
_cell.angle_alpha   90.00
_cell.angle_beta   90.00
_cell.angle_gamma   90.00
#
_symmetry.space_group_name_H-M   'P 1'
#
loop_
_entity.id
_entity.type
_entity.pdbx_description
1 polymer ?
#
loop_
_entity_poly.entity_id
_entity_poly.type
_entity_poly.pdbx_seq_one_letter_code
_entity_poly.pdbx_strand_id
1 'polypeptide(L)'
;MEIESEKSYHSLYNSSESDDYVDDDEQIEAFEGEIYEVDEDNPIIKVGSKFEDVYHYRRSLEHFVILREFSITYIKSDQRRVTARCASKDCPWRVHASRLPEEGAFQVKTMQGEHLCSSINKSGNKMATKNWVANRVIEWFRSEGEVAPSELRRRLVEKYHVELPYHRVWRGKEIAMSIIHGCWDNSYSKIMAFKEELVRRNHGTVVKLDRVQQHDGWHFRRIFISIGACSMGFLTGCRPFLGLDGCHLKGKFKGVMLAATSIDGANRLFPVAYGIAESENIESWTWFLSALYEAIGMPDGLVLASDRQKGLEEAISKIYPLAEHRTCVRHLYKNFKKKFAGNMLQKIVYTAANAFTTTSYNSLEELKAVNMRAYEWFLDLERRREIWSRSQFGTIAKCHYTTNNISESFNAWVADPRHRPVLDLLDIVRQKIMEMMDRRRTLATKWKGKVVLKNVREISMGLTEYHVKRSNDFKAEVSYKDKRCEVVLNERKCSCRRWQVSGIPCVHALAFIHSIRGANWEDYVDDYFSVDKYRATYDMEVAPMPDMNEWVTGDDGQPLLPPISRRPAGRPRKNRIKGFDEVKKGRHKCKRC
;
A
#
# COMPACT_ATOMS: atom_id res chain seq x y z
N MET A 1 2.10 -26.13 6.03
CA MET A 1 2.22 -24.69 6.33
C MET A 1 1.89 -24.36 7.79
N GLU A 2 1.09 -25.17 8.47
CA GLU A 2 0.79 -25.03 9.90
C GLU A 2 1.93 -25.43 10.84
N ILE A 3 2.73 -26.40 10.47
CA ILE A 3 3.80 -26.96 11.32
C ILE A 3 5.00 -25.99 11.51
N GLU A 4 5.32 -25.13 10.54
CA GLU A 4 6.40 -24.15 10.68
C GLU A 4 6.03 -22.93 11.54
N SER A 5 4.75 -22.58 11.63
CA SER A 5 4.28 -21.50 12.53
C SER A 5 4.40 -21.90 14.00
N GLU A 6 4.24 -23.18 14.32
CA GLU A 6 4.37 -23.70 15.68
C GLU A 6 5.81 -23.72 16.19
N LYS A 7 6.79 -24.07 15.32
CA LYS A 7 8.22 -24.02 15.69
C LYS A 7 8.70 -22.60 16.01
N SER A 8 8.23 -21.62 15.26
CA SER A 8 8.49 -20.20 15.53
C SER A 8 7.89 -19.75 16.89
N TYR A 9 6.80 -20.37 17.28
CA TYR A 9 6.09 -20.07 18.51
C TYR A 9 6.84 -20.52 19.78
N HIS A 10 7.47 -21.70 19.73
CA HIS A 10 8.28 -22.22 20.83
C HIS A 10 9.51 -21.36 21.13
N SER A 11 10.15 -20.82 20.09
CA SER A 11 11.31 -19.92 20.22
C SER A 11 11.01 -18.60 20.94
N LEU A 12 9.78 -18.06 20.77
CA LEU A 12 9.38 -16.80 21.41
C LEU A 12 9.06 -16.94 22.91
N TYR A 13 8.71 -18.16 23.36
CA TYR A 13 8.37 -18.40 24.75
C TYR A 13 9.60 -18.52 25.66
N ASN A 14 10.77 -18.85 25.07
CA ASN A 14 12.04 -18.97 25.81
C ASN A 14 12.70 -17.61 26.10
N SER A 15 12.19 -16.50 25.60
CA SER A 15 12.73 -15.17 25.87
C SER A 15 12.04 -14.48 27.07
N SER A 16 11.94 -15.16 28.20
CA SER A 16 11.55 -14.52 29.48
C SER A 16 12.78 -13.79 30.07
N GLU A 17 12.55 -12.55 30.50
CA GLU A 17 13.54 -11.73 31.22
C GLU A 17 13.85 -12.35 32.61
N SER A 18 14.68 -13.38 32.65
CA SER A 18 15.41 -13.83 33.83
C SER A 18 16.58 -14.67 33.35
N ASP A 19 17.77 -14.26 33.70
CA ASP A 19 19.05 -14.88 33.39
C ASP A 19 19.08 -16.39 33.68
N ASP A 20 19.92 -17.09 32.91
CA ASP A 20 20.34 -18.50 33.03
C ASP A 20 19.38 -19.55 32.48
N TYR A 21 19.44 -19.80 31.17
CA TYR A 21 19.10 -21.12 30.59
C TYR A 21 20.11 -21.50 29.50
N VAL A 22 20.74 -22.64 29.73
CA VAL A 22 21.63 -23.35 28.78
C VAL A 22 20.77 -23.95 27.67
N ASP A 23 21.14 -23.65 26.41
CA ASP A 23 20.60 -24.31 25.21
C ASP A 23 21.08 -25.76 25.15
N ASP A 24 20.15 -26.72 25.29
CA ASP A 24 20.38 -28.09 24.84
C ASP A 24 19.39 -28.37 23.69
N ASP A 25 19.90 -28.31 22.46
CA ASP A 25 19.21 -28.73 21.23
C ASP A 25 19.05 -30.27 21.21
N GLU A 26 17.97 -30.81 21.80
CA GLU A 26 17.49 -32.15 21.51
C GLU A 26 16.31 -32.12 20.54
N GLN A 27 16.46 -32.83 19.41
CA GLN A 27 15.43 -33.06 18.41
C GLN A 27 14.17 -33.66 19.05
N ILE A 28 13.03 -32.99 18.91
CA ILE A 28 11.72 -33.47 19.37
C ILE A 28 11.11 -34.29 18.24
N GLU A 29 11.05 -35.63 18.44
CA GLU A 29 10.26 -36.53 17.59
C GLU A 29 8.76 -36.17 17.73
N ALA A 30 8.07 -36.11 16.59
CA ALA A 30 6.63 -35.85 16.54
C ALA A 30 5.87 -37.07 17.13
N PHE A 31 5.04 -36.80 18.13
CA PHE A 31 4.22 -37.80 18.78
C PHE A 31 2.81 -37.80 18.20
N GLU A 32 2.36 -38.90 17.61
CA GLU A 32 0.98 -39.18 17.25
C GLU A 32 0.21 -39.70 18.50
N GLY A 33 -0.41 -38.80 19.25
CA GLY A 33 -1.22 -39.14 20.42
C GLY A 33 -2.49 -38.28 20.44
N GLU A 34 -3.52 -38.74 21.14
CA GLU A 34 -4.82 -38.05 21.31
C GLU A 34 -4.64 -36.57 21.62
N ILE A 35 -5.14 -35.71 20.72
CA ILE A 35 -5.12 -34.26 20.87
C ILE A 35 -6.07 -33.89 22.00
N TYR A 36 -5.54 -33.39 23.12
CA TYR A 36 -6.35 -32.84 24.21
C TYR A 36 -6.82 -31.44 23.81
N GLU A 37 -8.11 -31.27 23.51
CA GLU A 37 -8.72 -29.94 23.29
C GLU A 37 -8.62 -29.12 24.57
N VAL A 38 -7.61 -28.28 24.65
CA VAL A 38 -7.52 -27.21 25.65
C VAL A 38 -8.23 -26.00 25.06
N ASP A 39 -9.35 -25.60 25.68
CA ASP A 39 -9.98 -24.32 25.35
C ASP A 39 -8.98 -23.19 25.62
N GLU A 40 -8.38 -22.67 24.56
CA GLU A 40 -7.37 -21.60 24.66
C GLU A 40 -7.92 -20.29 25.22
N ASP A 41 -9.20 -20.04 25.08
CA ASP A 41 -9.86 -18.83 25.61
C ASP A 41 -10.30 -18.98 27.07
N ASN A 42 -10.53 -20.21 27.55
CA ASN A 42 -10.90 -20.48 28.95
C ASN A 42 -10.28 -21.80 29.44
N PRO A 43 -8.97 -21.85 29.64
CA PRO A 43 -8.26 -23.07 29.99
C PRO A 43 -8.71 -23.59 31.37
N ILE A 44 -9.01 -24.88 31.42
CA ILE A 44 -9.41 -25.59 32.67
C ILE A 44 -8.15 -26.21 33.28
N ILE A 45 -7.72 -25.67 34.42
CA ILE A 45 -6.63 -26.23 35.22
C ILE A 45 -7.20 -26.95 36.42
N LYS A 46 -7.16 -28.30 36.38
CA LYS A 46 -7.58 -29.17 37.50
C LYS A 46 -6.67 -30.38 37.59
N VAL A 47 -6.67 -31.09 38.69
CA VAL A 47 -5.92 -32.34 38.84
C VAL A 47 -6.35 -33.31 37.74
N GLY A 48 -5.35 -33.89 37.03
CA GLY A 48 -5.57 -34.77 35.88
C GLY A 48 -5.59 -34.06 34.51
N SER A 49 -5.70 -32.72 34.44
CA SER A 49 -5.62 -31.99 33.15
C SER A 49 -4.29 -32.29 32.47
N LYS A 50 -4.33 -32.69 31.19
CA LYS A 50 -3.16 -33.00 30.35
C LYS A 50 -2.95 -31.91 29.31
N PHE A 51 -1.70 -31.62 28.98
CA PHE A 51 -1.25 -30.66 27.98
C PHE A 51 -0.21 -31.32 27.10
N GLU A 52 -0.12 -30.90 25.87
CA GLU A 52 0.83 -31.46 24.90
C GLU A 52 2.27 -31.43 25.41
N ASP A 53 2.69 -30.29 25.96
CA ASP A 53 4.02 -30.10 26.55
C ASP A 53 4.02 -29.10 27.72
N VAL A 54 5.20 -28.81 28.24
CA VAL A 54 5.41 -27.84 29.32
C VAL A 54 5.10 -26.40 28.89
N TYR A 55 5.26 -26.08 27.59
CA TYR A 55 5.02 -24.72 27.07
C TYR A 55 3.52 -24.46 26.97
N HIS A 56 2.75 -25.41 26.45
CA HIS A 56 1.29 -25.35 26.42
C HIS A 56 0.72 -25.27 27.84
N TYR A 57 1.26 -26.05 28.78
CA TYR A 57 0.85 -25.96 30.19
C TYR A 57 1.12 -24.57 30.77
N ARG A 58 2.34 -24.02 30.63
CA ARG A 58 2.68 -22.69 31.17
C ARG A 58 1.79 -21.61 30.59
N ARG A 59 1.58 -21.64 29.29
CA ARG A 59 0.72 -20.68 28.57
C ARG A 59 -0.72 -20.74 29.08
N SER A 60 -1.27 -21.93 29.23
CA SER A 60 -2.62 -22.15 29.77
C SER A 60 -2.71 -21.72 31.22
N LEU A 61 -1.68 -22.03 32.03
CA LEU A 61 -1.62 -21.61 33.44
C LEU A 61 -1.55 -20.09 33.57
N GLU A 62 -0.75 -19.41 32.79
CA GLU A 62 -0.66 -17.94 32.77
C GLU A 62 -2.00 -17.31 32.38
N HIS A 63 -2.68 -17.87 31.39
CA HIS A 63 -3.98 -17.37 30.99
C HIS A 63 -5.05 -17.63 32.01
N PHE A 64 -5.07 -18.83 32.60
CA PHE A 64 -5.99 -19.20 33.71
C PHE A 64 -5.90 -18.21 34.87
N VAL A 65 -4.69 -17.87 35.32
CA VAL A 65 -4.54 -16.97 36.48
C VAL A 65 -4.91 -15.52 36.14
N ILE A 66 -4.73 -15.10 34.89
CA ILE A 66 -5.20 -13.78 34.43
C ILE A 66 -6.74 -13.72 34.45
N LEU A 67 -7.40 -14.75 33.90
CA LEU A 67 -8.87 -14.85 33.94
C LEU A 67 -9.43 -14.91 35.38
N ARG A 68 -8.69 -15.47 36.31
CA ARG A 68 -9.02 -15.53 37.74
C ARG A 68 -8.48 -14.34 38.53
N GLU A 69 -7.93 -13.34 37.84
CA GLU A 69 -7.51 -12.04 38.35
C GLU A 69 -6.40 -12.07 39.42
N PHE A 70 -5.53 -13.10 39.41
CA PHE A 70 -4.37 -13.17 40.28
C PHE A 70 -3.06 -13.41 39.53
N SER A 71 -1.93 -13.35 40.21
CA SER A 71 -0.62 -13.70 39.69
C SER A 71 0.04 -14.81 40.48
N ILE A 72 0.99 -15.48 39.81
CA ILE A 72 1.74 -16.58 40.40
C ILE A 72 3.23 -16.28 40.51
N THR A 73 3.88 -17.05 41.36
CA THR A 73 5.33 -17.16 41.43
C THR A 73 5.70 -18.60 41.20
N TYR A 74 6.58 -18.87 40.23
CA TYR A 74 7.11 -20.20 40.01
C TYR A 74 8.11 -20.56 41.11
N ILE A 75 7.85 -21.66 41.81
CA ILE A 75 8.77 -22.26 42.79
C ILE A 75 9.81 -23.11 42.06
N LYS A 76 9.35 -23.82 41.03
CA LYS A 76 10.16 -24.65 40.14
C LYS A 76 9.53 -24.66 38.74
N SER A 77 10.35 -24.47 37.72
CA SER A 77 9.88 -24.43 36.33
C SER A 77 10.98 -24.90 35.42
N ASP A 78 11.01 -26.19 35.11
CA ASP A 78 11.91 -26.84 34.17
C ASP A 78 11.12 -27.63 33.12
N GLN A 79 11.77 -28.35 32.24
CA GLN A 79 11.10 -29.16 31.21
C GLN A 79 10.36 -30.40 31.76
N ARG A 80 10.69 -30.85 32.95
CA ARG A 80 10.10 -32.06 33.56
C ARG A 80 9.00 -31.74 34.54
N ARG A 81 9.00 -30.55 35.18
CA ARG A 81 8.04 -30.18 36.21
C ARG A 81 7.87 -28.68 36.37
N VAL A 82 6.67 -28.29 36.69
CA VAL A 82 6.31 -26.89 37.01
C VAL A 82 5.57 -26.90 38.34
N THR A 83 6.03 -26.09 39.30
CA THR A 83 5.35 -25.83 40.57
C THR A 83 5.17 -24.34 40.72
N ALA A 84 3.94 -23.89 40.85
CA ALA A 84 3.60 -22.48 41.05
C ALA A 84 2.72 -22.29 42.27
N ARG A 85 2.82 -21.11 42.89
CA ARG A 85 1.94 -20.67 43.98
C ARG A 85 1.41 -19.28 43.68
N CYS A 86 0.32 -18.89 44.37
CA CYS A 86 -0.11 -17.49 44.34
C CYS A 86 1.04 -16.57 44.76
N ALA A 87 1.15 -15.39 44.13
CA ALA A 87 2.16 -14.40 44.48
C ALA A 87 1.94 -13.76 45.85
N SER A 88 0.73 -13.77 46.36
CA SER A 88 0.43 -13.37 47.73
C SER A 88 0.96 -14.40 48.73
N LYS A 89 1.67 -13.94 49.77
CA LYS A 89 2.31 -14.83 50.77
C LYS A 89 1.30 -15.65 51.58
N ASP A 90 0.12 -15.09 51.86
CA ASP A 90 -0.89 -15.68 52.71
C ASP A 90 -1.93 -16.53 51.97
N CYS A 91 -1.80 -16.64 50.64
CA CYS A 91 -2.73 -17.42 49.83
C CYS A 91 -2.28 -18.89 49.74
N PRO A 92 -3.18 -19.83 50.07
CA PRO A 92 -2.85 -21.27 50.08
C PRO A 92 -2.77 -21.88 48.67
N TRP A 93 -3.19 -21.14 47.63
CA TRP A 93 -3.27 -21.68 46.28
C TRP A 93 -1.90 -22.08 45.74
N ARG A 94 -1.79 -23.35 45.32
CA ARG A 94 -0.58 -23.95 44.74
C ARG A 94 -0.97 -25.00 43.71
N VAL A 95 -0.19 -25.09 42.61
CA VAL A 95 -0.33 -26.11 41.60
C VAL A 95 1.00 -26.76 41.31
N HIS A 96 0.97 -28.06 41.04
CA HIS A 96 2.13 -28.82 40.56
C HIS A 96 1.75 -29.69 39.37
N ALA A 97 2.54 -29.65 38.33
CA ALA A 97 2.40 -30.44 37.12
C ALA A 97 3.74 -31.02 36.72
N SER A 98 3.75 -32.19 36.08
CA SER A 98 4.95 -32.88 35.61
C SER A 98 4.72 -33.63 34.30
N ARG A 99 5.80 -33.86 33.56
CA ARG A 99 5.80 -34.66 32.32
C ARG A 99 5.46 -36.12 32.65
N LEU A 100 4.63 -36.74 31.83
CA LEU A 100 4.35 -38.17 31.87
C LEU A 100 5.45 -38.95 31.15
N PRO A 101 6.06 -39.99 31.79
CA PRO A 101 7.23 -40.67 31.20
C PRO A 101 6.95 -41.33 29.87
N GLU A 102 5.76 -41.90 29.68
CA GLU A 102 5.41 -42.71 28.52
C GLU A 102 4.74 -41.94 27.41
N GLU A 103 3.99 -40.87 27.75
CA GLU A 103 3.18 -40.12 26.77
C GLU A 103 3.85 -38.81 26.30
N GLY A 104 4.95 -38.37 26.93
CA GLY A 104 5.56 -37.07 26.64
C GLY A 104 4.70 -35.86 27.09
N ALA A 105 3.42 -36.06 27.29
CA ALA A 105 2.45 -35.06 27.71
C ALA A 105 2.75 -34.51 29.13
N PHE A 106 2.24 -33.31 29.40
CA PHE A 106 2.41 -32.62 30.69
C PHE A 106 1.10 -32.65 31.50
N GLN A 107 1.08 -33.19 32.72
CA GLN A 107 -0.12 -33.38 33.50
C GLN A 107 -0.09 -32.66 34.84
N VAL A 108 -1.21 -32.04 35.22
CA VAL A 108 -1.44 -31.49 36.57
C VAL A 108 -1.58 -32.62 37.56
N LYS A 109 -0.66 -32.76 38.51
CA LYS A 109 -0.61 -33.80 39.50
C LYS A 109 -1.31 -33.41 40.79
N THR A 110 -1.10 -32.16 41.23
CA THR A 110 -1.73 -31.66 42.48
C THR A 110 -2.15 -30.20 42.34
N MET A 111 -3.26 -29.87 42.97
CA MET A 111 -3.73 -28.51 43.11
C MET A 111 -4.26 -28.36 44.53
N GLN A 112 -3.76 -27.41 45.30
CA GLN A 112 -4.05 -27.23 46.71
C GLN A 112 -4.55 -25.81 46.98
N GLY A 113 -5.52 -25.72 47.89
CA GLY A 113 -6.08 -24.47 48.36
C GLY A 113 -6.98 -23.75 47.34
N GLU A 114 -7.91 -22.98 47.86
CA GLU A 114 -8.68 -22.03 47.03
C GLU A 114 -7.97 -20.68 46.99
N HIS A 115 -8.13 -19.96 45.88
CA HIS A 115 -7.60 -18.62 45.74
C HIS A 115 -8.54 -17.62 46.43
N LEU A 116 -8.05 -16.90 47.45
CA LEU A 116 -8.84 -15.99 48.29
C LEU A 116 -8.40 -14.52 48.22
N CYS A 117 -7.46 -14.19 47.33
CA CYS A 117 -6.92 -12.82 47.20
C CYS A 117 -7.85 -11.90 46.41
N SER A 118 -7.74 -10.59 46.64
CA SER A 118 -8.40 -9.58 45.85
C SER A 118 -7.82 -9.50 44.43
N SER A 119 -8.64 -9.08 43.47
CA SER A 119 -8.24 -8.86 42.08
C SER A 119 -7.05 -7.91 41.95
N ILE A 120 -6.06 -8.29 41.16
CA ILE A 120 -4.90 -7.45 40.81
C ILE A 120 -4.93 -6.92 39.37
N ASN A 121 -5.91 -7.32 38.59
CA ASN A 121 -5.96 -6.98 37.17
C ASN A 121 -6.06 -5.47 36.90
N LYS A 122 -6.75 -4.72 37.77
CA LYS A 122 -6.87 -3.25 37.70
C LYS A 122 -5.54 -2.53 37.96
N SER A 123 -4.64 -3.12 38.74
CA SER A 123 -3.29 -2.55 39.00
C SER A 123 -2.23 -3.04 38.01
N GLY A 124 -2.61 -3.87 37.05
CA GLY A 124 -1.74 -4.48 36.06
C GLY A 124 -1.21 -5.85 36.49
N ASN A 125 -1.63 -6.90 35.81
CA ASN A 125 -1.20 -8.26 36.09
C ASN A 125 0.18 -8.53 35.47
N LYS A 126 1.14 -9.03 36.27
CA LYS A 126 2.50 -9.37 35.79
C LYS A 126 2.48 -10.51 34.78
N MET A 127 1.53 -11.44 34.90
CA MET A 127 1.39 -12.58 33.98
C MET A 127 0.91 -12.15 32.59
N ALA A 128 0.24 -11.01 32.45
CA ALA A 128 -0.16 -10.47 31.16
C ALA A 128 1.05 -9.82 30.43
N THR A 129 1.99 -10.65 30.02
CA THR A 129 3.25 -10.30 29.36
C THR A 129 3.04 -9.85 27.92
N LYS A 130 4.11 -9.39 27.25
CA LYS A 130 4.09 -9.11 25.79
C LYS A 130 3.73 -10.34 24.98
N ASN A 131 4.21 -11.53 25.38
CA ASN A 131 3.91 -12.81 24.71
C ASN A 131 2.45 -13.22 24.91
N TRP A 132 1.91 -13.06 26.11
CA TRP A 132 0.48 -13.27 26.36
C TRP A 132 -0.38 -12.36 25.48
N VAL A 133 -0.03 -11.07 25.36
CA VAL A 133 -0.73 -10.14 24.44
C VAL A 133 -0.64 -10.65 23.01
N ALA A 134 0.55 -11.05 22.54
CA ALA A 134 0.74 -11.57 21.19
C ALA A 134 -0.19 -12.76 20.91
N ASN A 135 -0.20 -13.74 21.81
CA ASN A 135 -1.04 -14.93 21.69
C ASN A 135 -2.53 -14.63 21.59
N ARG A 136 -3.02 -13.64 22.35
CA ARG A 136 -4.45 -13.28 22.36
C ARG A 136 -4.88 -12.46 21.14
N VAL A 137 -3.97 -11.82 20.43
CA VAL A 137 -4.31 -10.94 19.31
C VAL A 137 -4.06 -11.56 17.94
N ILE A 138 -3.34 -12.67 17.85
CA ILE A 138 -3.02 -13.34 16.57
C ILE A 138 -4.29 -13.66 15.80
N GLU A 139 -5.28 -14.30 16.44
CA GLU A 139 -6.54 -14.67 15.78
C GLU A 139 -7.36 -13.45 15.38
N TRP A 140 -7.35 -12.40 16.18
CA TRP A 140 -8.02 -11.14 15.81
C TRP A 140 -7.36 -10.51 14.56
N PHE A 141 -6.02 -10.57 14.47
CA PHE A 141 -5.33 -10.05 13.31
C PHE A 141 -5.52 -10.92 12.06
N ARG A 142 -5.69 -12.22 12.20
CA ARG A 142 -6.00 -13.13 11.10
C ARG A 142 -7.41 -12.90 10.56
N SER A 143 -8.39 -12.66 11.43
CA SER A 143 -9.81 -12.52 11.06
C SER A 143 -10.21 -11.10 10.67
N GLU A 144 -9.74 -10.08 11.42
CA GLU A 144 -10.19 -8.69 11.27
C GLU A 144 -9.12 -7.75 10.71
N GLY A 145 -7.87 -8.23 10.58
CA GLY A 145 -6.72 -7.41 10.20
C GLY A 145 -6.12 -6.62 11.36
N GLU A 146 -5.11 -5.81 11.04
CA GLU A 146 -4.31 -5.08 12.02
C GLU A 146 -5.05 -3.87 12.59
N VAL A 147 -5.08 -3.73 13.91
CA VAL A 147 -5.63 -2.57 14.61
C VAL A 147 -4.56 -1.78 15.37
N ALA A 148 -4.86 -0.52 15.69
CA ALA A 148 -3.95 0.35 16.44
C ALA A 148 -3.74 -0.18 17.89
N PRO A 149 -2.53 -0.02 18.47
CA PRO A 149 -2.26 -0.49 19.83
C PRO A 149 -3.19 0.09 20.91
N SER A 150 -3.70 1.29 20.72
CA SER A 150 -4.69 1.90 21.63
C SER A 150 -6.03 1.20 21.57
N GLU A 151 -6.49 0.83 20.39
CA GLU A 151 -7.72 0.07 20.20
C GLU A 151 -7.55 -1.37 20.70
N LEU A 152 -6.40 -1.97 20.41
CA LEU A 152 -6.05 -3.29 20.90
C LEU A 152 -6.06 -3.33 22.44
N ARG A 153 -5.47 -2.30 23.09
CA ARG A 153 -5.53 -2.17 24.56
C ARG A 153 -6.97 -2.11 25.07
N ARG A 154 -7.83 -1.32 24.43
CA ARG A 154 -9.25 -1.22 24.80
C ARG A 154 -9.94 -2.59 24.75
N ARG A 155 -9.75 -3.34 23.64
CA ARG A 155 -10.34 -4.69 23.47
C ARG A 155 -9.82 -5.70 24.49
N LEU A 156 -8.53 -5.66 24.81
CA LEU A 156 -7.94 -6.54 25.84
C LEU A 156 -8.51 -6.25 27.23
N VAL A 157 -8.69 -4.98 27.57
CA VAL A 157 -9.34 -4.57 28.83
C VAL A 157 -10.80 -5.03 28.86
N GLU A 158 -11.55 -4.83 27.79
CA GLU A 158 -12.95 -5.25 27.69
C GLU A 158 -13.12 -6.77 27.79
N LYS A 159 -12.27 -7.56 27.11
CA LYS A 159 -12.40 -9.03 27.09
C LYS A 159 -11.84 -9.71 28.35
N TYR A 160 -10.73 -9.22 28.88
CA TYR A 160 -9.97 -9.89 29.94
C TYR A 160 -9.88 -9.11 31.25
N HIS A 161 -10.50 -7.93 31.32
CA HIS A 161 -10.54 -7.07 32.53
C HIS A 161 -9.15 -6.73 33.09
N VAL A 162 -8.10 -6.72 32.25
CA VAL A 162 -6.71 -6.49 32.65
C VAL A 162 -6.18 -5.17 32.14
N GLU A 163 -5.73 -4.29 33.04
CA GLU A 163 -5.05 -3.04 32.65
C GLU A 163 -3.62 -3.31 32.21
N LEU A 164 -3.28 -2.83 31.01
CA LEU A 164 -1.97 -3.04 30.39
C LEU A 164 -1.30 -1.72 30.02
N PRO A 165 -0.01 -1.57 30.31
CA PRO A 165 0.77 -0.44 29.82
C PRO A 165 0.83 -0.44 28.29
N TYR A 166 0.71 0.75 27.67
CA TYR A 166 0.72 0.90 26.22
C TYR A 166 1.91 0.22 25.53
N HIS A 167 3.12 0.35 26.11
CA HIS A 167 4.34 -0.23 25.53
C HIS A 167 4.31 -1.76 25.49
N ARG A 168 3.66 -2.41 26.47
CA ARG A 168 3.51 -3.88 26.53
C ARG A 168 2.56 -4.35 25.43
N VAL A 169 1.44 -3.68 25.23
CA VAL A 169 0.50 -3.97 24.13
C VAL A 169 1.15 -3.73 22.77
N TRP A 170 1.91 -2.63 22.63
CA TRP A 170 2.64 -2.35 21.41
C TRP A 170 3.68 -3.45 21.08
N ARG A 171 4.47 -3.88 22.07
CA ARG A 171 5.44 -4.99 21.87
C ARG A 171 4.75 -6.31 21.56
N GLY A 172 3.64 -6.64 22.24
CA GLY A 172 2.84 -7.83 21.96
C GLY A 172 2.30 -7.84 20.53
N LYS A 173 1.83 -6.68 20.04
CA LYS A 173 1.43 -6.51 18.66
C LYS A 173 2.59 -6.79 17.68
N GLU A 174 3.78 -6.23 17.91
CA GLU A 174 4.95 -6.46 17.05
C GLU A 174 5.34 -7.96 17.01
N ILE A 175 5.26 -8.67 18.14
CA ILE A 175 5.49 -10.12 18.18
C ILE A 175 4.41 -10.86 17.37
N ALA A 176 3.13 -10.56 17.55
CA ALA A 176 2.05 -11.18 16.81
C ALA A 176 2.21 -10.97 15.29
N MET A 177 2.56 -9.76 14.87
CA MET A 177 2.84 -9.44 13.47
C MET A 177 4.05 -10.22 12.93
N SER A 178 5.08 -10.42 13.75
CA SER A 178 6.24 -11.24 13.37
C SER A 178 5.88 -12.73 13.22
N ILE A 179 4.98 -13.24 14.04
CA ILE A 179 4.47 -14.63 13.93
C ILE A 179 3.63 -14.80 12.66
N ILE A 180 2.72 -13.84 12.38
CA ILE A 180 1.82 -13.91 11.23
C ILE A 180 2.56 -13.73 9.90
N HIS A 181 3.53 -12.82 9.83
CA HIS A 181 4.17 -12.38 8.59
C HIS A 181 5.64 -12.77 8.47
N GLY A 182 6.19 -13.51 9.44
CA GLY A 182 7.60 -13.91 9.44
C GLY A 182 8.55 -12.83 10.01
N CYS A 183 9.84 -13.15 9.99
CA CYS A 183 10.87 -12.29 10.56
C CYS A 183 11.17 -11.08 9.67
N TRP A 184 10.91 -9.89 10.17
CA TRP A 184 11.15 -8.62 9.48
C TRP A 184 12.61 -8.41 9.07
N ASP A 185 13.54 -8.82 9.91
CA ASP A 185 14.97 -8.62 9.69
C ASP A 185 15.49 -9.57 8.60
N ASN A 186 15.06 -10.84 8.64
CA ASN A 186 15.46 -11.86 7.66
C ASN A 186 14.88 -11.62 6.26
N SER A 187 13.80 -10.81 6.14
CA SER A 187 13.21 -10.52 4.84
C SER A 187 14.16 -9.75 3.91
N TYR A 188 15.15 -9.05 4.46
CA TYR A 188 16.12 -8.30 3.66
C TYR A 188 17.21 -9.20 3.08
N SER A 189 17.60 -10.25 3.75
CA SER A 189 18.68 -11.15 3.31
C SER A 189 18.41 -11.83 1.96
N LYS A 190 17.14 -12.08 1.64
CA LYS A 190 16.71 -12.73 0.39
C LYS A 190 16.41 -11.75 -0.77
N ILE A 191 16.54 -10.43 -0.57
CA ILE A 191 16.22 -9.43 -1.63
C ILE A 191 17.12 -9.60 -2.86
N MET A 192 18.39 -9.95 -2.68
CA MET A 192 19.31 -10.18 -3.79
C MET A 192 18.85 -11.38 -4.63
N ALA A 193 18.56 -12.51 -4.00
CA ALA A 193 18.06 -13.70 -4.68
C ALA A 193 16.71 -13.44 -5.38
N PHE A 194 15.81 -12.70 -4.73
CA PHE A 194 14.54 -12.25 -5.34
C PHE A 194 14.77 -11.43 -6.62
N LYS A 195 15.67 -10.46 -6.56
CA LYS A 195 16.05 -9.63 -7.72
C LYS A 195 16.53 -10.49 -8.88
N GLU A 196 17.46 -11.40 -8.62
CA GLU A 196 18.06 -12.24 -9.66
C GLU A 196 17.03 -13.20 -10.28
N GLU A 197 16.22 -13.86 -9.45
CA GLU A 197 15.17 -14.74 -9.92
C GLU A 197 14.10 -13.99 -10.72
N LEU A 198 13.70 -12.79 -10.27
CA LEU A 198 12.74 -11.96 -10.98
C LEU A 198 13.24 -11.55 -12.36
N VAL A 199 14.49 -11.10 -12.48
CA VAL A 199 15.11 -10.70 -13.75
C VAL A 199 15.31 -11.91 -14.66
N ARG A 200 15.76 -13.04 -14.12
CA ARG A 200 15.99 -14.27 -14.88
C ARG A 200 14.72 -14.79 -15.56
N ARG A 201 13.58 -14.73 -14.83
CA ARG A 201 12.29 -15.24 -15.33
C ARG A 201 11.51 -14.27 -16.19
N ASN A 202 11.72 -12.98 -16.02
CA ASN A 202 10.94 -11.95 -16.70
C ASN A 202 11.85 -11.08 -17.56
N HIS A 203 11.98 -11.44 -18.81
CA HIS A 203 12.81 -10.70 -19.77
C HIS A 203 12.43 -9.22 -19.85
N GLY A 204 13.43 -8.35 -19.95
CA GLY A 204 13.24 -6.89 -20.01
C GLY A 204 12.89 -6.25 -18.65
N THR A 205 12.97 -7.00 -17.56
CA THR A 205 12.75 -6.47 -16.21
C THR A 205 13.94 -5.63 -15.75
N VAL A 206 13.65 -4.42 -15.27
CA VAL A 206 14.63 -3.52 -14.66
C VAL A 206 14.45 -3.56 -13.14
N VAL A 207 15.46 -4.04 -12.43
CA VAL A 207 15.54 -3.97 -10.97
C VAL A 207 16.79 -3.21 -10.56
N LYS A 208 16.62 -2.11 -9.83
CA LYS A 208 17.73 -1.37 -9.20
C LYS A 208 17.66 -1.53 -7.71
N LEU A 209 18.79 -1.82 -7.10
CA LEU A 209 18.95 -1.93 -5.65
C LEU A 209 20.05 -0.97 -5.21
N ASP A 210 19.71 -0.09 -4.28
CA ASP A 210 20.66 0.81 -3.61
C ASP A 210 20.89 0.33 -2.19
N ARG A 211 22.16 0.26 -1.77
CA ARG A 211 22.61 -0.24 -0.47
C ARG A 211 23.70 0.65 0.11
N VAL A 212 23.80 0.68 1.43
CA VAL A 212 24.79 1.49 2.14
C VAL A 212 25.69 0.56 2.95
N GLN A 213 27.00 0.67 2.76
CA GLN A 213 27.97 -0.08 3.54
C GLN A 213 28.18 0.57 4.92
N GLN A 214 28.13 -0.26 5.97
CA GLN A 214 28.47 0.09 7.33
C GLN A 214 29.50 -0.91 7.87
N HIS A 215 29.95 -0.70 9.11
CA HIS A 215 30.93 -1.59 9.78
C HIS A 215 30.43 -3.03 9.96
N ASP A 216 29.10 -3.24 10.02
CA ASP A 216 28.42 -4.52 10.21
C ASP A 216 27.93 -5.16 8.91
N GLY A 217 28.09 -4.49 7.74
CA GLY A 217 27.73 -5.03 6.45
C GLY A 217 26.97 -4.07 5.54
N TRP A 218 26.34 -4.64 4.51
CA TRP A 218 25.53 -3.89 3.57
C TRP A 218 24.08 -3.76 4.04
N HIS A 219 23.64 -2.52 4.22
CA HIS A 219 22.27 -2.21 4.60
C HIS A 219 21.41 -1.83 3.39
N PHE A 220 20.16 -2.32 3.37
CA PHE A 220 19.16 -1.92 2.39
C PHE A 220 18.89 -0.40 2.46
N ARG A 221 18.83 0.24 1.30
CA ARG A 221 18.41 1.63 1.19
C ARG A 221 17.16 1.77 0.33
N ARG A 222 17.22 1.34 -0.94
CA ARG A 222 16.13 1.48 -1.92
C ARG A 222 16.07 0.30 -2.86
N ILE A 223 14.88 0.00 -3.37
CA ILE A 223 14.68 -0.92 -4.49
C ILE A 223 13.67 -0.34 -5.46
N PHE A 224 13.94 -0.48 -6.76
CA PHE A 224 13.04 -0.15 -7.87
C PHE A 224 12.80 -1.42 -8.69
N ILE A 225 11.57 -1.62 -9.12
CA ILE A 225 11.15 -2.74 -9.95
C ILE A 225 10.22 -2.25 -11.05
N SER A 226 10.58 -2.53 -12.31
CA SER A 226 9.70 -2.46 -13.48
C SER A 226 9.77 -3.80 -14.18
N ILE A 227 8.73 -4.60 -14.08
CA ILE A 227 8.65 -5.92 -14.71
C ILE A 227 8.54 -5.74 -16.23
N GLY A 228 9.29 -6.51 -17.03
CA GLY A 228 9.34 -6.37 -18.48
C GLY A 228 7.96 -6.35 -19.15
N ALA A 229 7.04 -7.21 -18.72
CA ALA A 229 5.65 -7.19 -19.18
C ALA A 229 4.93 -5.86 -18.88
N CYS A 230 5.26 -5.19 -17.76
CA CYS A 230 4.67 -3.90 -17.42
C CYS A 230 5.25 -2.75 -18.26
N SER A 231 6.57 -2.69 -18.43
CA SER A 231 7.20 -1.66 -19.26
C SER A 231 6.79 -1.80 -20.72
N MET A 232 6.83 -3.00 -21.29
CA MET A 232 6.41 -3.26 -22.67
C MET A 232 4.90 -3.02 -22.86
N GLY A 233 4.04 -3.50 -21.96
CA GLY A 233 2.59 -3.26 -22.04
C GLY A 233 2.24 -1.76 -21.97
N PHE A 234 3.00 -0.98 -21.18
CA PHE A 234 2.88 0.47 -21.18
C PHE A 234 3.25 1.08 -22.53
N LEU A 235 4.41 0.73 -23.06
CA LEU A 235 4.93 1.29 -24.31
C LEU A 235 4.09 0.92 -25.54
N THR A 236 3.54 -0.29 -25.58
CA THR A 236 2.80 -0.80 -26.75
C THR A 236 1.32 -0.47 -26.73
N GLY A 237 0.69 -0.36 -25.56
CA GLY A 237 -0.76 -0.33 -25.49
C GLY A 237 -1.39 0.72 -24.58
N CYS A 238 -0.69 1.19 -23.55
CA CYS A 238 -1.23 2.24 -22.68
C CYS A 238 -1.08 3.63 -23.30
N ARG A 239 -1.87 4.56 -22.81
CA ARG A 239 -1.66 5.98 -23.11
C ARG A 239 -0.36 6.44 -22.44
N PRO A 240 0.42 7.35 -23.07
CA PRO A 240 1.67 7.86 -22.50
C PRO A 240 1.38 8.83 -21.32
N PHE A 241 0.72 8.33 -20.31
CA PHE A 241 0.33 9.02 -19.08
C PHE A 241 0.77 8.20 -17.89
N LEU A 242 1.50 8.80 -16.97
CA LEU A 242 1.92 8.20 -15.70
C LEU A 242 1.49 9.07 -14.52
N GLY A 243 0.75 8.47 -13.62
CA GLY A 243 0.55 9.00 -12.28
C GLY A 243 1.70 8.59 -11.38
N LEU A 244 2.32 9.56 -10.72
CA LEU A 244 3.40 9.38 -9.76
C LEU A 244 2.90 9.70 -8.36
N ASP A 245 3.12 8.80 -7.40
CA ASP A 245 2.71 9.00 -6.02
C ASP A 245 3.51 8.10 -5.07
N GLY A 246 3.58 8.50 -3.80
CA GLY A 246 4.21 7.74 -2.74
C GLY A 246 3.24 7.39 -1.61
N CYS A 247 3.31 6.18 -1.09
CA CYS A 247 2.54 5.79 0.08
C CYS A 247 3.41 5.21 1.19
N HIS A 248 3.16 5.65 2.42
CA HIS A 248 3.93 5.20 3.57
C HIS A 248 3.74 3.70 3.86
N LEU A 249 4.85 3.01 4.11
CA LEU A 249 4.88 1.68 4.66
C LEU A 249 4.50 1.71 6.14
N LYS A 250 3.84 0.65 6.59
CA LYS A 250 3.34 0.56 7.96
C LYS A 250 4.10 -0.46 8.81
N GLY A 251 4.96 -1.26 8.18
CA GLY A 251 5.80 -2.26 8.84
C GLY A 251 6.85 -1.68 9.79
N LYS A 252 7.65 -2.56 10.40
CA LYS A 252 8.68 -2.25 11.41
C LYS A 252 9.66 -1.14 10.98
N PHE A 253 10.20 -1.23 9.77
CA PHE A 253 11.25 -0.33 9.28
C PHE A 253 10.73 0.95 8.63
N LYS A 254 9.39 1.07 8.47
CA LYS A 254 8.78 2.25 7.83
C LYS A 254 9.29 2.42 6.39
N GLY A 255 9.40 3.65 5.91
CA GLY A 255 9.75 3.97 4.53
C GLY A 255 8.53 4.35 3.69
N VAL A 256 8.74 4.46 2.40
CA VAL A 256 7.71 4.84 1.43
C VAL A 256 7.78 3.91 0.22
N MET A 257 6.62 3.50 -0.28
CA MET A 257 6.50 2.85 -1.57
C MET A 257 6.21 3.92 -2.62
N LEU A 258 7.11 4.09 -3.58
CA LEU A 258 6.98 4.95 -4.74
C LEU A 258 6.38 4.13 -5.88
N ALA A 259 5.52 4.74 -6.68
CA ALA A 259 4.89 4.07 -7.81
C ALA A 259 4.72 4.98 -9.02
N ALA A 260 4.87 4.38 -10.21
CA ALA A 260 4.48 4.93 -11.49
C ALA A 260 3.36 4.07 -12.07
N THR A 261 2.20 4.68 -12.29
CA THR A 261 0.97 3.99 -12.70
C THR A 261 0.39 4.62 -13.93
N SER A 262 -0.07 3.80 -14.87
CA SER A 262 -0.70 4.21 -16.12
C SER A 262 -2.17 3.77 -16.18
N ILE A 263 -2.79 4.02 -17.32
CA ILE A 263 -4.16 3.65 -17.64
C ILE A 263 -4.21 2.91 -18.98
N ASP A 264 -4.86 1.77 -18.99
CA ASP A 264 -5.11 0.99 -20.21
C ASP A 264 -6.21 1.63 -21.10
N GLY A 265 -6.47 1.02 -22.24
CA GLY A 265 -7.51 1.44 -23.17
C GLY A 265 -8.94 1.44 -22.56
N ALA A 266 -9.19 0.64 -21.52
CA ALA A 266 -10.45 0.59 -20.80
C ALA A 266 -10.50 1.55 -19.58
N ASN A 267 -9.57 2.49 -19.47
CA ASN A 267 -9.42 3.43 -18.34
C ASN A 267 -9.17 2.74 -16.97
N ARG A 268 -8.53 1.57 -16.96
CA ARG A 268 -8.20 0.85 -15.73
C ARG A 268 -6.76 1.08 -15.33
N LEU A 269 -6.49 0.99 -14.03
CA LEU A 269 -5.15 1.04 -13.46
C LEU A 269 -4.21 0.03 -14.14
N PHE A 270 -3.02 0.49 -14.55
CA PHE A 270 -1.93 -0.31 -15.07
C PHE A 270 -0.64 0.05 -14.31
N PRO A 271 -0.10 -0.82 -13.44
CA PRO A 271 1.17 -0.59 -12.77
C PRO A 271 2.33 -0.68 -13.77
N VAL A 272 3.18 0.35 -13.82
CA VAL A 272 4.37 0.38 -14.70
C VAL A 272 5.62 0.08 -13.91
N ALA A 273 5.79 0.73 -12.77
CA ALA A 273 6.92 0.50 -11.87
C ALA A 273 6.52 0.79 -10.41
N TYR A 274 7.20 0.14 -9.49
CA TYR A 274 7.09 0.39 -8.07
C TYR A 274 8.44 0.21 -7.38
N GLY A 275 8.57 0.77 -6.19
CA GLY A 275 9.81 0.64 -5.44
C GLY A 275 9.65 1.05 -3.98
N ILE A 276 10.65 0.76 -3.18
CA ILE A 276 10.70 1.12 -1.76
C ILE A 276 11.90 2.03 -1.54
N ALA A 277 11.67 3.13 -0.83
CA ALA A 277 12.69 4.09 -0.45
C ALA A 277 12.54 4.48 1.03
N GLU A 278 13.59 5.08 1.58
CA GLU A 278 13.64 5.52 2.97
C GLU A 278 12.66 6.65 3.31
N SER A 279 12.41 7.53 2.35
CA SER A 279 11.49 8.66 2.49
C SER A 279 11.12 9.24 1.13
N GLU A 280 10.11 10.08 1.11
CA GLU A 280 9.64 10.78 -0.07
C GLU A 280 10.32 12.16 -0.14
N ASN A 281 11.45 12.24 -0.85
CA ASN A 281 12.26 13.43 -1.04
C ASN A 281 12.82 13.51 -2.47
N ILE A 282 13.53 14.57 -2.79
CA ILE A 282 14.12 14.81 -4.13
C ILE A 282 15.09 13.70 -4.53
N GLU A 283 15.91 13.22 -3.61
CA GLU A 283 16.91 12.19 -3.91
C GLU A 283 16.27 10.85 -4.25
N SER A 284 15.28 10.42 -3.46
CA SER A 284 14.52 9.18 -3.70
C SER A 284 13.75 9.25 -5.01
N TRP A 285 13.09 10.38 -5.31
CA TRP A 285 12.37 10.56 -6.57
C TRP A 285 13.30 10.65 -7.77
N THR A 286 14.43 11.36 -7.68
CA THR A 286 15.43 11.42 -8.75
C THR A 286 15.95 10.03 -9.07
N TRP A 287 16.28 9.24 -8.05
CA TRP A 287 16.76 7.88 -8.23
C TRP A 287 15.67 6.97 -8.85
N PHE A 288 14.43 7.05 -8.36
CA PHE A 288 13.30 6.28 -8.88
C PHE A 288 13.01 6.62 -10.35
N LEU A 289 12.97 7.92 -10.70
CA LEU A 289 12.71 8.38 -12.05
C LEU A 289 13.87 8.07 -13.01
N SER A 290 15.12 8.06 -12.56
CA SER A 290 16.26 7.61 -13.35
C SER A 290 16.14 6.12 -13.72
N ALA A 291 15.74 5.28 -12.77
CA ALA A 291 15.49 3.86 -13.02
C ALA A 291 14.25 3.65 -13.91
N LEU A 292 13.22 4.48 -13.76
CA LEU A 292 12.05 4.47 -14.65
C LEU A 292 12.42 4.86 -16.07
N TYR A 293 13.28 5.86 -16.24
CA TYR A 293 13.80 6.26 -17.56
C TYR A 293 14.55 5.12 -18.26
N GLU A 294 15.33 4.34 -17.52
CA GLU A 294 15.99 3.15 -18.04
C GLU A 294 14.98 2.07 -18.49
N ALA A 295 13.86 1.93 -17.77
CA ALA A 295 12.86 0.92 -18.08
C ALA A 295 11.94 1.27 -19.26
N ILE A 296 11.58 2.55 -19.45
CA ILE A 296 10.58 2.96 -20.45
C ILE A 296 11.08 4.05 -21.39
N GLY A 297 12.28 4.62 -21.19
CA GLY A 297 12.77 5.74 -21.98
C GLY A 297 11.91 6.99 -21.86
N MET A 298 11.81 7.73 -22.98
CA MET A 298 11.00 8.94 -23.14
C MET A 298 9.97 8.73 -24.25
N PRO A 299 8.81 8.12 -23.95
CA PRO A 299 7.76 7.94 -24.94
C PRO A 299 7.24 9.28 -25.47
N ASP A 300 6.88 9.33 -26.75
CA ASP A 300 6.35 10.54 -27.35
C ASP A 300 5.05 10.99 -26.68
N GLY A 301 4.97 12.29 -26.38
CA GLY A 301 3.84 12.88 -25.68
C GLY A 301 3.65 12.43 -24.23
N LEU A 302 4.71 11.95 -23.57
CA LEU A 302 4.66 11.50 -22.17
C LEU A 302 4.13 12.61 -21.26
N VAL A 303 3.16 12.24 -20.45
CA VAL A 303 2.56 13.06 -19.39
C VAL A 303 2.86 12.45 -18.04
N LEU A 304 3.40 13.24 -17.12
CA LEU A 304 3.62 12.87 -15.72
C LEU A 304 2.65 13.68 -14.83
N ALA A 305 1.75 13.00 -14.15
CA ALA A 305 0.83 13.61 -13.22
C ALA A 305 1.26 13.35 -11.77
N SER A 306 1.36 14.40 -10.97
CA SER A 306 1.79 14.27 -9.58
C SER A 306 0.98 15.17 -8.63
N ASP A 307 1.16 14.95 -7.34
CA ASP A 307 0.81 15.95 -6.35
C ASP A 307 1.87 17.09 -6.31
N ARG A 308 1.61 18.12 -5.54
CA ARG A 308 2.56 19.26 -5.42
C ARG A 308 3.64 19.00 -4.37
N GLN A 309 4.23 17.83 -4.40
CA GLN A 309 5.36 17.52 -3.54
C GLN A 309 6.66 18.12 -4.10
N LYS A 310 7.33 18.95 -3.34
CA LYS A 310 8.48 19.73 -3.80
C LYS A 310 9.59 18.89 -4.44
N GLY A 311 9.97 17.77 -3.81
CA GLY A 311 11.05 16.94 -4.33
C GLY A 311 10.71 16.21 -5.63
N LEU A 312 9.43 15.86 -5.86
CA LEU A 312 8.97 15.18 -7.05
C LEU A 312 8.97 16.11 -8.28
N GLU A 313 8.50 17.33 -8.13
CA GLU A 313 8.47 18.34 -9.20
C GLU A 313 9.89 18.62 -9.75
N GLU A 314 10.85 18.79 -8.85
CA GLU A 314 12.25 19.02 -9.21
C GLU A 314 12.89 17.79 -9.88
N ALA A 315 12.61 16.59 -9.37
CA ALA A 315 13.09 15.35 -9.95
C ALA A 315 12.53 15.11 -11.37
N ILE A 316 11.24 15.41 -11.60
CA ILE A 316 10.62 15.34 -12.93
C ILE A 316 11.34 16.28 -13.91
N SER A 317 11.52 17.55 -13.52
CA SER A 317 12.17 18.54 -14.37
C SER A 317 13.61 18.14 -14.75
N LYS A 318 14.30 17.42 -13.86
CA LYS A 318 15.65 16.94 -14.10
C LYS A 318 15.72 15.72 -15.02
N ILE A 319 14.86 14.74 -14.83
CA ILE A 319 14.95 13.44 -15.52
C ILE A 319 14.10 13.39 -16.79
N TYR A 320 12.93 14.04 -16.77
CA TYR A 320 11.96 14.07 -17.85
C TYR A 320 11.65 15.51 -18.33
N PRO A 321 12.66 16.29 -18.77
CA PRO A 321 12.49 17.72 -19.08
C PRO A 321 11.53 18.00 -20.24
N LEU A 322 11.30 17.02 -21.13
CA LEU A 322 10.39 17.14 -22.28
C LEU A 322 8.98 16.59 -21.99
N ALA A 323 8.77 15.94 -20.86
CA ALA A 323 7.45 15.44 -20.49
C ALA A 323 6.52 16.57 -20.06
N GLU A 324 5.24 16.46 -20.40
CA GLU A 324 4.22 17.36 -19.87
C GLU A 324 3.94 17.03 -18.41
N HIS A 325 4.31 17.91 -17.50
CA HIS A 325 4.05 17.71 -16.07
C HIS A 325 2.71 18.34 -15.67
N ARG A 326 1.77 17.52 -15.19
CA ARG A 326 0.45 17.94 -14.73
C ARG A 326 0.32 17.90 -13.22
N THR A 327 -0.15 18.99 -12.65
CA THR A 327 -0.46 19.11 -11.22
C THR A 327 -1.86 18.55 -10.93
N CYS A 328 -1.98 17.64 -9.97
CA CYS A 328 -3.26 17.09 -9.53
C CYS A 328 -4.16 18.18 -8.93
N VAL A 329 -5.30 18.47 -9.58
CA VAL A 329 -6.26 19.51 -9.15
C VAL A 329 -6.78 19.26 -7.73
N ARG A 330 -6.97 18.01 -7.33
CA ARG A 330 -7.44 17.69 -5.97
C ARG A 330 -6.45 18.14 -4.90
N HIS A 331 -5.16 17.91 -5.11
CA HIS A 331 -4.10 18.35 -4.20
C HIS A 331 -3.86 19.86 -4.29
N LEU A 332 -3.94 20.43 -5.49
CA LEU A 332 -3.92 21.88 -5.70
C LEU A 332 -5.05 22.55 -4.92
N TYR A 333 -6.30 22.08 -5.08
CA TYR A 333 -7.44 22.61 -4.35
C TYR A 333 -7.33 22.41 -2.84
N LYS A 334 -6.82 21.27 -2.37
CA LYS A 334 -6.55 21.02 -0.94
C LYS A 334 -5.59 22.07 -0.35
N ASN A 335 -4.58 22.49 -1.12
CA ASN A 335 -3.67 23.55 -0.70
C ASN A 335 -4.30 24.94 -0.77
N PHE A 336 -5.10 25.22 -1.81
CA PHE A 336 -5.88 26.42 -1.96
C PHE A 336 -6.88 26.60 -0.79
N LYS A 337 -7.64 25.56 -0.46
CA LYS A 337 -8.65 25.56 0.61
C LYS A 337 -8.06 25.86 1.99
N LYS A 338 -6.78 25.62 2.24
CA LYS A 338 -6.10 26.00 3.50
C LYS A 338 -6.03 27.52 3.70
N LYS A 339 -6.09 28.30 2.60
CA LYS A 339 -6.00 29.76 2.59
C LYS A 339 -7.37 30.41 2.27
N PHE A 340 -8.15 29.79 1.39
CA PHE A 340 -9.39 30.33 0.84
C PHE A 340 -10.48 29.27 0.88
N ALA A 341 -11.40 29.35 1.83
CA ALA A 341 -12.51 28.42 1.99
C ALA A 341 -13.80 29.00 1.40
N GLY A 342 -14.65 28.16 0.79
CA GLY A 342 -15.97 28.53 0.27
C GLY A 342 -16.43 27.66 -0.89
N ASN A 343 -17.70 27.28 -0.91
CA ASN A 343 -18.28 26.44 -1.96
C ASN A 343 -18.27 27.11 -3.34
N MET A 344 -18.46 28.41 -3.39
CA MET A 344 -18.41 29.17 -4.64
C MET A 344 -17.00 29.14 -5.24
N LEU A 345 -15.95 29.35 -4.42
CA LEU A 345 -14.56 29.27 -4.84
C LEU A 345 -14.22 27.86 -5.36
N GLN A 346 -14.73 26.82 -4.70
CA GLN A 346 -14.59 25.46 -5.16
C GLN A 346 -15.18 25.27 -6.55
N LYS A 347 -16.41 25.70 -6.77
CA LYS A 347 -17.10 25.56 -8.05
C LYS A 347 -16.33 26.27 -9.17
N ILE A 348 -15.87 27.50 -8.96
CA ILE A 348 -15.08 28.24 -9.95
C ILE A 348 -13.80 27.52 -10.31
N VAL A 349 -13.02 27.07 -9.31
CA VAL A 349 -11.74 26.35 -9.53
C VAL A 349 -11.95 25.06 -10.32
N TYR A 350 -12.94 24.24 -9.96
CA TYR A 350 -13.20 23.00 -10.68
C TYR A 350 -13.80 23.24 -12.07
N THR A 351 -14.56 24.31 -12.28
CA THR A 351 -15.03 24.73 -13.61
C THR A 351 -13.83 25.06 -14.49
N ALA A 352 -12.89 25.89 -14.02
CA ALA A 352 -11.68 26.24 -14.74
C ALA A 352 -10.77 25.00 -14.99
N ALA A 353 -10.62 24.10 -14.01
CA ALA A 353 -9.85 22.87 -14.17
C ALA A 353 -10.41 21.95 -15.26
N ASN A 354 -11.73 21.89 -15.39
CA ASN A 354 -12.43 21.04 -16.34
C ASN A 354 -12.66 21.69 -17.72
N ALA A 355 -12.31 22.96 -17.86
CA ALA A 355 -12.45 23.71 -19.12
C ALA A 355 -11.48 23.19 -20.18
N PHE A 356 -11.97 22.86 -21.38
CA PHE A 356 -11.15 22.43 -22.50
C PHE A 356 -10.64 23.57 -23.39
N THR A 357 -11.23 24.77 -23.29
CA THR A 357 -10.88 25.96 -24.04
C THR A 357 -10.45 27.08 -23.12
N THR A 358 -9.61 27.99 -23.61
CA THR A 358 -9.19 29.19 -22.88
C THR A 358 -10.37 30.07 -22.49
N THR A 359 -11.36 30.25 -23.38
CA THR A 359 -12.59 31.00 -23.11
C THR A 359 -13.34 30.46 -21.90
N SER A 360 -13.45 29.12 -21.79
CA SER A 360 -14.10 28.49 -20.63
C SER A 360 -13.21 28.53 -19.36
N TYR A 361 -11.88 28.55 -19.53
CA TYR A 361 -10.92 28.72 -18.45
C TYR A 361 -10.99 30.13 -17.82
N ASN A 362 -11.35 31.14 -18.62
CA ASN A 362 -11.50 32.51 -18.15
C ASN A 362 -12.58 32.65 -17.05
N SER A 363 -13.42 31.61 -16.80
CA SER A 363 -14.27 31.54 -15.61
C SER A 363 -13.48 31.73 -14.30
N LEU A 364 -12.16 31.46 -14.30
CA LEU A 364 -11.29 31.74 -13.17
C LEU A 364 -11.26 33.27 -12.81
N GLU A 365 -11.50 34.14 -13.79
CA GLU A 365 -11.60 35.58 -13.56
C GLU A 365 -12.75 35.97 -12.65
N GLU A 366 -13.78 35.12 -12.53
CA GLU A 366 -14.87 35.32 -11.57
C GLU A 366 -14.34 35.39 -10.12
N LEU A 367 -13.16 34.81 -9.85
CA LEU A 367 -12.49 34.93 -8.56
C LEU A 367 -12.14 36.39 -8.22
N LYS A 368 -11.90 37.25 -9.22
CA LYS A 368 -11.59 38.68 -8.98
C LYS A 368 -12.71 39.34 -8.22
N ALA A 369 -13.96 39.07 -8.62
CA ALA A 369 -15.14 39.66 -7.99
C ALA A 369 -15.44 39.09 -6.60
N VAL A 370 -15.06 37.82 -6.36
CA VAL A 370 -15.33 37.11 -5.10
C VAL A 370 -14.19 37.30 -4.10
N ASN A 371 -12.94 37.17 -4.55
CA ASN A 371 -11.76 37.29 -3.70
C ASN A 371 -10.49 37.51 -4.55
N MET A 372 -10.03 38.75 -4.62
CA MET A 372 -8.85 39.14 -5.41
C MET A 372 -7.59 38.37 -5.02
N ARG A 373 -7.33 38.12 -3.72
CA ARG A 373 -6.15 37.33 -3.26
C ARG A 373 -6.22 35.87 -3.70
N ALA A 374 -7.43 35.32 -3.80
CA ALA A 374 -7.62 33.96 -4.33
C ALA A 374 -7.30 33.91 -5.83
N TYR A 375 -7.65 34.96 -6.60
CA TYR A 375 -7.28 35.07 -8.00
C TYR A 375 -5.75 35.21 -8.18
N GLU A 376 -5.12 36.10 -7.42
CA GLU A 376 -3.67 36.32 -7.44
C GLU A 376 -2.90 35.02 -7.16
N TRP A 377 -3.44 34.14 -6.29
CA TRP A 377 -2.83 32.83 -6.01
C TRP A 377 -2.76 31.94 -7.26
N PHE A 378 -3.79 31.97 -8.12
CA PHE A 378 -3.78 31.24 -9.40
C PHE A 378 -2.87 31.89 -10.44
N LEU A 379 -2.79 33.22 -10.48
CA LEU A 379 -1.82 33.91 -11.34
C LEU A 379 -0.36 33.52 -11.01
N ASP A 380 -0.05 33.27 -9.74
CA ASP A 380 1.26 32.77 -9.34
C ASP A 380 1.53 31.36 -9.87
N LEU A 381 0.54 30.47 -9.97
CA LEU A 381 0.66 29.16 -10.62
C LEU A 381 0.93 29.30 -12.13
N GLU A 382 0.25 30.21 -12.81
CA GLU A 382 0.45 30.47 -14.25
C GLU A 382 1.87 30.99 -14.52
N ARG A 383 2.39 31.90 -13.68
CA ARG A 383 3.77 32.38 -13.76
C ARG A 383 4.77 31.24 -13.60
N ARG A 384 4.45 30.26 -12.78
CA ARG A 384 5.27 29.04 -12.61
C ARG A 384 5.05 27.99 -13.70
N ARG A 385 4.15 28.27 -14.66
CA ARG A 385 3.79 27.39 -15.77
C ARG A 385 3.24 26.02 -15.32
N GLU A 386 2.57 25.98 -14.18
CA GLU A 386 1.93 24.75 -13.71
C GLU A 386 0.74 24.39 -14.59
N ILE A 387 0.71 23.17 -15.12
CA ILE A 387 -0.39 22.65 -15.96
C ILE A 387 -1.37 21.89 -15.08
N TRP A 388 -2.59 22.41 -14.95
CA TRP A 388 -3.63 21.82 -14.09
C TRP A 388 -5.03 21.85 -14.71
N SER A 389 -5.25 22.64 -15.77
CA SER A 389 -6.52 22.73 -16.47
C SER A 389 -6.46 22.00 -17.82
N ARG A 390 -7.56 21.36 -18.22
CA ARG A 390 -7.67 20.69 -19.54
C ARG A 390 -7.43 21.63 -20.71
N SER A 391 -7.68 22.93 -20.55
CA SER A 391 -7.37 23.93 -21.57
C SER A 391 -5.86 24.04 -21.88
N GLN A 392 -5.03 23.65 -20.92
CA GLN A 392 -3.57 23.67 -21.03
C GLN A 392 -2.98 22.34 -21.51
N PHE A 393 -3.75 21.23 -21.47
CA PHE A 393 -3.26 19.89 -21.75
C PHE A 393 -2.86 19.72 -23.20
N GLY A 394 -1.74 19.02 -23.43
CA GLY A 394 -1.35 18.49 -24.74
C GLY A 394 -2.38 17.49 -25.26
N THR A 395 -2.33 17.25 -26.56
CA THR A 395 -3.32 16.41 -27.26
C THR A 395 -2.77 15.04 -27.68
N ILE A 396 -1.47 14.76 -27.44
CA ILE A 396 -0.83 13.50 -27.84
C ILE A 396 -1.25 12.36 -26.92
N ALA A 397 -1.18 12.57 -25.60
CA ALA A 397 -1.45 11.54 -24.61
C ALA A 397 -2.89 11.04 -24.56
N LYS A 398 -3.83 11.70 -25.21
CA LYS A 398 -5.26 11.32 -25.23
C LYS A 398 -5.84 11.07 -23.82
N CYS A 399 -5.38 11.85 -22.87
CA CYS A 399 -5.75 11.75 -21.47
C CYS A 399 -6.21 13.11 -20.94
N HIS A 400 -7.47 13.19 -20.49
CA HIS A 400 -8.08 14.40 -19.96
C HIS A 400 -8.18 14.44 -18.43
N TYR A 401 -7.46 13.54 -17.73
CA TYR A 401 -7.52 13.46 -16.27
C TYR A 401 -6.81 14.67 -15.62
N THR A 402 -7.56 15.36 -14.78
CA THR A 402 -7.10 16.51 -13.98
C THR A 402 -6.64 16.10 -12.58
N THR A 403 -6.82 14.83 -12.22
CA THR A 403 -6.48 14.28 -10.90
C THR A 403 -5.61 13.05 -11.03
N ASN A 404 -4.82 12.79 -9.99
CA ASN A 404 -3.96 11.59 -9.91
C ASN A 404 -4.68 10.41 -9.20
N ASN A 405 -6.01 10.27 -9.44
CA ASN A 405 -6.80 9.21 -8.81
C ASN A 405 -6.29 7.79 -9.14
N ILE A 406 -5.60 7.62 -10.25
CA ILE A 406 -5.04 6.32 -10.65
C ILE A 406 -3.98 5.84 -9.67
N SER A 407 -3.12 6.74 -9.20
CA SER A 407 -2.12 6.43 -8.18
C SER A 407 -2.77 6.19 -6.81
N GLU A 408 -3.83 6.93 -6.47
CA GLU A 408 -4.61 6.65 -5.25
C GLU A 408 -5.25 5.25 -5.31
N SER A 409 -5.71 4.82 -6.50
CA SER A 409 -6.24 3.46 -6.72
C SER A 409 -5.15 2.40 -6.54
N PHE A 410 -3.93 2.66 -6.99
CA PHE A 410 -2.78 1.79 -6.73
C PHE A 410 -2.47 1.72 -5.23
N ASN A 411 -2.44 2.84 -4.54
CA ASN A 411 -2.20 2.90 -3.10
C ASN A 411 -3.26 2.11 -2.29
N ALA A 412 -4.51 2.12 -2.73
CA ALA A 412 -5.58 1.29 -2.16
C ALA A 412 -5.37 -0.19 -2.49
N TRP A 413 -4.94 -0.51 -3.71
CA TRP A 413 -4.68 -1.88 -4.18
C TRP A 413 -3.53 -2.56 -3.43
N VAL A 414 -2.52 -1.80 -2.97
CA VAL A 414 -1.40 -2.28 -2.15
C VAL A 414 -1.58 -1.98 -0.65
N ALA A 415 -2.79 -1.68 -0.18
CA ALA A 415 -3.02 -1.27 1.21
C ALA A 415 -2.62 -2.35 2.22
N ASP A 416 -3.03 -3.61 1.98
CA ASP A 416 -2.72 -4.75 2.82
C ASP A 416 -1.21 -5.11 2.79
N PRO A 417 -0.55 -5.32 1.64
CA PRO A 417 0.87 -5.66 1.61
C PRO A 417 1.80 -4.66 2.33
N ARG A 418 1.42 -3.40 2.45
CA ARG A 418 2.25 -2.37 3.14
C ARG A 418 2.50 -2.62 4.62
N HIS A 419 1.79 -3.57 5.22
CA HIS A 419 1.96 -4.01 6.61
C HIS A 419 2.94 -5.17 6.74
N ARG A 420 3.39 -5.77 5.64
CA ARG A 420 4.19 -6.99 5.61
C ARG A 420 5.70 -6.72 5.55
N PRO A 421 6.54 -7.71 5.85
CA PRO A 421 7.97 -7.65 5.58
C PRO A 421 8.27 -7.27 4.12
N VAL A 422 9.42 -6.66 3.88
CA VAL A 422 9.74 -6.05 2.57
C VAL A 422 9.68 -7.03 1.42
N LEU A 423 10.21 -8.24 1.60
CA LEU A 423 10.24 -9.26 0.56
C LEU A 423 8.83 -9.73 0.20
N ASP A 424 8.00 -10.00 1.22
CA ASP A 424 6.60 -10.40 1.03
C ASP A 424 5.80 -9.30 0.33
N LEU A 425 6.03 -8.04 0.71
CA LEU A 425 5.41 -6.89 0.04
C LEU A 425 5.75 -6.88 -1.45
N LEU A 426 7.03 -7.02 -1.81
CA LEU A 426 7.49 -6.99 -3.20
C LEU A 426 6.92 -8.16 -4.01
N ASP A 427 6.93 -9.36 -3.44
CA ASP A 427 6.42 -10.56 -4.12
C ASP A 427 4.90 -10.56 -4.25
N ILE A 428 4.15 -10.12 -3.23
CA ILE A 428 2.69 -9.98 -3.32
C ILE A 428 2.30 -8.97 -4.39
N VAL A 429 3.02 -7.85 -4.52
CA VAL A 429 2.74 -6.88 -5.59
C VAL A 429 2.99 -7.51 -6.96
N ARG A 430 4.09 -8.27 -7.14
CA ARG A 430 4.36 -9.05 -8.35
C ARG A 430 3.24 -10.05 -8.65
N GLN A 431 2.80 -10.83 -7.66
CA GLN A 431 1.70 -11.80 -7.80
C GLN A 431 0.41 -11.11 -8.22
N LYS A 432 0.04 -10.02 -7.58
CA LYS A 432 -1.13 -9.22 -7.94
C LYS A 432 -1.05 -8.67 -9.37
N ILE A 433 0.14 -8.28 -9.85
CA ILE A 433 0.35 -7.86 -11.23
C ILE A 433 0.15 -9.06 -12.16
N MET A 434 0.74 -10.21 -11.85
CA MET A 434 0.61 -11.45 -12.62
C MET A 434 -0.87 -11.84 -12.81
N GLU A 435 -1.62 -11.93 -11.73
CA GLU A 435 -3.05 -12.24 -11.75
C GLU A 435 -3.87 -11.21 -12.52
N MET A 436 -3.54 -9.92 -12.36
CA MET A 436 -4.20 -8.85 -13.10
C MET A 436 -3.94 -8.96 -14.60
N MET A 437 -2.71 -9.23 -15.02
CA MET A 437 -2.32 -9.37 -16.43
C MET A 437 -3.06 -10.54 -17.06
N ASP A 438 -3.07 -11.72 -16.43
CA ASP A 438 -3.76 -12.92 -16.90
C ASP A 438 -5.28 -12.69 -17.04
N ARG A 439 -5.92 -12.20 -15.97
CA ARG A 439 -7.36 -11.91 -15.98
C ARG A 439 -7.75 -10.93 -17.10
N ARG A 440 -6.91 -9.92 -17.38
CA ARG A 440 -7.22 -8.94 -18.42
C ARG A 440 -6.93 -9.45 -19.82
N ARG A 441 -5.92 -10.29 -20.00
CA ARG A 441 -5.64 -11.03 -21.23
C ARG A 441 -6.84 -11.92 -21.58
N THR A 442 -7.31 -12.71 -20.62
CA THR A 442 -8.52 -13.54 -20.77
C THR A 442 -9.77 -12.70 -21.07
N LEU A 443 -9.91 -11.52 -20.47
CA LEU A 443 -11.03 -10.63 -20.79
C LEU A 443 -10.96 -10.11 -22.23
N ALA A 444 -9.76 -9.81 -22.73
CA ALA A 444 -9.55 -9.28 -24.09
C ALA A 444 -9.96 -10.27 -25.18
N THR A 445 -9.89 -11.59 -24.94
CA THR A 445 -10.35 -12.60 -25.90
C THR A 445 -11.86 -12.57 -26.12
N LYS A 446 -12.62 -12.12 -25.09
CA LYS A 446 -14.10 -12.06 -25.13
C LYS A 446 -14.64 -10.79 -25.79
N TRP A 447 -13.78 -9.83 -26.12
CA TRP A 447 -14.22 -8.56 -26.68
C TRP A 447 -14.48 -8.65 -28.17
N LYS A 448 -15.68 -8.22 -28.55
CA LYS A 448 -16.14 -8.07 -29.93
C LYS A 448 -16.26 -6.57 -30.24
N GLY A 449 -15.89 -6.14 -31.46
CA GLY A 449 -15.90 -4.73 -31.89
C GLY A 449 -14.50 -4.13 -31.95
N LYS A 450 -14.42 -2.88 -32.39
CA LYS A 450 -13.16 -2.17 -32.61
C LYS A 450 -12.59 -1.53 -31.35
N VAL A 451 -13.47 -1.05 -30.45
CA VAL A 451 -13.08 -0.27 -29.27
C VAL A 451 -13.51 -0.92 -27.95
N VAL A 452 -12.70 -0.72 -26.92
CA VAL A 452 -12.93 -1.29 -25.57
C VAL A 452 -13.89 -0.47 -24.70
N LEU A 453 -14.38 0.68 -25.18
CA LEU A 453 -15.22 1.60 -24.43
C LEU A 453 -16.68 1.17 -24.46
N LYS A 454 -17.23 0.76 -23.32
CA LYS A 454 -18.63 0.33 -23.21
C LYS A 454 -19.63 1.51 -23.13
N ASN A 455 -19.22 2.67 -22.62
CA ASN A 455 -20.15 3.73 -22.19
C ASN A 455 -20.35 4.86 -23.21
N VAL A 456 -19.87 4.74 -24.45
CA VAL A 456 -20.11 5.76 -25.47
C VAL A 456 -21.57 5.80 -25.92
N ARG A 457 -22.30 4.70 -25.75
CA ARG A 457 -23.77 4.68 -25.99
C ARG A 457 -24.54 5.66 -25.12
N GLU A 458 -24.09 5.94 -23.89
CA GLU A 458 -24.72 6.93 -23.01
C GLU A 458 -24.49 8.36 -23.48
N ILE A 459 -23.36 8.62 -24.16
CA ILE A 459 -23.03 9.93 -24.73
C ILE A 459 -23.91 10.23 -25.96
N SER A 460 -24.44 9.20 -26.61
CA SER A 460 -25.31 9.35 -27.78
C SER A 460 -26.78 9.70 -27.43
N MET A 461 -27.17 9.63 -26.17
CA MET A 461 -28.47 10.12 -25.74
C MET A 461 -28.51 11.66 -25.80
N GLY A 462 -29.51 12.21 -26.46
CA GLY A 462 -29.68 13.66 -26.60
C GLY A 462 -28.98 14.29 -27.81
N LEU A 463 -28.42 13.51 -28.75
CA LEU A 463 -27.81 14.05 -29.99
C LEU A 463 -28.83 14.75 -30.89
N THR A 464 -30.12 14.44 -30.75
CA THR A 464 -31.24 15.08 -31.51
C THR A 464 -31.41 16.56 -31.21
N GLU A 465 -30.88 17.06 -30.08
CA GLU A 465 -30.92 18.49 -29.73
C GLU A 465 -29.80 19.30 -30.43
N TYR A 466 -28.88 18.64 -31.12
CA TYR A 466 -27.77 19.28 -31.84
C TYR A 466 -28.14 19.49 -33.29
N HIS A 467 -28.06 20.72 -33.76
CA HIS A 467 -28.30 21.07 -35.16
C HIS A 467 -27.00 21.05 -35.96
N VAL A 468 -26.94 20.19 -36.96
CA VAL A 468 -25.77 20.00 -37.83
C VAL A 468 -25.97 20.70 -39.16
N LYS A 469 -25.10 21.66 -39.50
CA LYS A 469 -25.04 22.31 -40.81
C LYS A 469 -23.73 21.91 -41.49
N ARG A 470 -23.82 21.06 -42.50
CA ARG A 470 -22.64 20.61 -43.23
C ARG A 470 -22.08 21.70 -44.15
N SER A 471 -20.77 21.82 -44.18
CA SER A 471 -20.05 22.57 -45.18
C SER A 471 -19.58 21.65 -46.32
N ASN A 472 -19.16 20.42 -45.96
CA ASN A 472 -18.81 19.33 -46.88
C ASN A 472 -18.90 17.97 -46.12
N ASP A 473 -18.39 16.90 -46.75
CA ASP A 473 -18.46 15.54 -46.15
C ASP A 473 -17.67 15.41 -44.82
N PHE A 474 -16.68 16.24 -44.61
CA PHE A 474 -15.79 16.18 -43.43
C PHE A 474 -15.90 17.36 -42.49
N LYS A 475 -16.61 18.44 -42.87
CA LYS A 475 -16.72 19.67 -42.10
C LYS A 475 -18.19 20.05 -41.84
N ALA A 476 -18.46 20.40 -40.61
CA ALA A 476 -19.79 20.91 -40.22
C ALA A 476 -19.70 21.93 -39.08
N GLU A 477 -20.69 22.81 -39.06
CA GLU A 477 -21.02 23.64 -37.91
C GLU A 477 -22.10 22.89 -37.11
N VAL A 478 -21.83 22.63 -35.85
CA VAL A 478 -22.74 21.96 -34.93
C VAL A 478 -23.14 22.92 -33.82
N SER A 479 -24.42 23.22 -33.73
CA SER A 479 -24.97 24.17 -32.75
C SER A 479 -25.87 23.47 -31.74
N TYR A 480 -25.79 23.94 -30.50
CA TYR A 480 -26.67 23.58 -29.38
C TYR A 480 -26.93 24.81 -28.52
N LYS A 481 -28.20 25.19 -28.37
CA LYS A 481 -28.57 26.46 -27.76
C LYS A 481 -27.81 27.61 -28.44
N ASP A 482 -27.19 28.49 -27.67
CA ASP A 482 -26.46 29.66 -28.17
C ASP A 482 -25.00 29.40 -28.54
N LYS A 483 -24.55 28.13 -28.49
CA LYS A 483 -23.15 27.76 -28.76
C LYS A 483 -23.02 27.01 -30.08
N ARG A 484 -21.97 27.35 -30.83
CA ARG A 484 -21.60 26.71 -32.08
C ARG A 484 -20.17 26.16 -32.00
N CYS A 485 -19.98 24.99 -32.60
CA CYS A 485 -18.68 24.37 -32.73
C CYS A 485 -18.41 23.94 -34.16
N GLU A 486 -17.23 24.24 -34.67
CA GLU A 486 -16.72 23.65 -35.89
C GLU A 486 -16.24 22.22 -35.61
N VAL A 487 -16.62 21.27 -36.46
CA VAL A 487 -16.16 19.89 -36.40
C VAL A 487 -15.52 19.52 -37.72
N VAL A 488 -14.30 18.95 -37.65
CA VAL A 488 -13.51 18.49 -38.82
C VAL A 488 -13.20 17.01 -38.60
N LEU A 489 -13.90 16.12 -39.29
CA LEU A 489 -13.83 14.67 -39.06
C LEU A 489 -12.50 14.04 -39.45
N ASN A 490 -11.98 14.35 -40.65
CA ASN A 490 -10.71 13.82 -41.15
C ASN A 490 -9.49 14.22 -40.29
N GLU A 491 -9.58 15.36 -39.59
CA GLU A 491 -8.53 15.81 -38.68
C GLU A 491 -8.81 15.40 -37.23
N ARG A 492 -9.95 14.74 -36.96
CA ARG A 492 -10.42 14.39 -35.60
C ARG A 492 -10.43 15.60 -34.65
N LYS A 493 -10.94 16.76 -35.16
CA LYS A 493 -10.96 18.04 -34.44
C LYS A 493 -12.36 18.57 -34.22
N CYS A 494 -12.54 19.23 -33.09
CA CYS A 494 -13.70 20.06 -32.78
C CYS A 494 -13.21 21.32 -32.07
N SER A 495 -13.81 22.47 -32.36
CA SER A 495 -13.44 23.75 -31.70
C SER A 495 -13.64 23.73 -30.18
N CYS A 496 -14.45 22.80 -29.66
CA CYS A 496 -14.57 22.57 -28.20
C CYS A 496 -13.34 21.89 -27.58
N ARG A 497 -12.40 21.40 -28.38
CA ARG A 497 -11.11 20.78 -28.02
C ARG A 497 -11.20 19.47 -27.23
N ARG A 498 -12.40 19.06 -26.76
CA ARG A 498 -12.56 17.86 -25.94
C ARG A 498 -12.11 16.59 -26.68
N TRP A 499 -12.42 16.46 -27.95
CA TRP A 499 -12.02 15.31 -28.77
C TRP A 499 -10.50 15.14 -28.85
N GLN A 500 -9.81 16.22 -29.18
CA GLN A 500 -8.34 16.21 -29.33
C GLN A 500 -7.63 15.78 -28.03
N VAL A 501 -8.12 16.28 -26.89
CA VAL A 501 -7.51 15.98 -25.58
C VAL A 501 -7.88 14.58 -25.07
N SER A 502 -9.13 14.13 -25.31
CA SER A 502 -9.60 12.85 -24.77
C SER A 502 -9.34 11.66 -25.69
N GLY A 503 -9.17 11.88 -27.02
CA GLY A 503 -9.13 10.83 -28.02
C GLY A 503 -10.49 10.22 -28.37
N ILE A 504 -11.56 10.70 -27.75
CA ILE A 504 -12.94 10.20 -27.95
C ILE A 504 -13.77 11.31 -28.56
N PRO A 505 -14.54 11.06 -29.64
CA PRO A 505 -15.40 12.06 -30.23
C PRO A 505 -16.28 12.75 -29.19
N CYS A 506 -16.28 14.08 -29.17
CA CYS A 506 -17.16 14.86 -28.30
C CYS A 506 -18.59 14.81 -28.81
N VAL A 507 -19.56 15.29 -28.04
CA VAL A 507 -20.98 15.31 -28.43
C VAL A 507 -21.23 16.01 -29.75
N HIS A 508 -20.51 17.09 -30.07
CA HIS A 508 -20.60 17.79 -31.38
C HIS A 508 -20.12 16.89 -32.53
N ALA A 509 -18.98 16.21 -32.35
CA ALA A 509 -18.48 15.27 -33.35
C ALA A 509 -19.41 14.06 -33.52
N LEU A 510 -19.95 13.51 -32.42
CA LEU A 510 -20.92 12.41 -32.47
C LEU A 510 -22.23 12.82 -33.19
N ALA A 511 -22.73 14.04 -32.96
CA ALA A 511 -23.91 14.56 -33.67
C ALA A 511 -23.68 14.63 -35.19
N PHE A 512 -22.50 15.11 -35.59
CA PHE A 512 -22.12 15.14 -37.02
C PHE A 512 -21.97 13.73 -37.61
N ILE A 513 -21.23 12.84 -36.95
CA ILE A 513 -21.06 11.44 -37.38
C ILE A 513 -22.43 10.77 -37.52
N HIS A 514 -23.32 10.93 -36.55
CA HIS A 514 -24.67 10.35 -36.58
C HIS A 514 -25.53 10.87 -37.76
N SER A 515 -25.27 12.10 -38.22
CA SER A 515 -25.96 12.68 -39.38
C SER A 515 -25.49 12.12 -40.73
N ILE A 516 -24.42 11.31 -40.74
CA ILE A 516 -23.87 10.66 -41.94
C ILE A 516 -24.38 9.21 -42.00
N ARG A 517 -25.07 8.89 -43.06
CA ARG A 517 -25.63 7.54 -43.26
C ARG A 517 -24.50 6.49 -43.34
N GLY A 518 -24.53 5.49 -42.48
CA GLY A 518 -23.56 4.38 -42.46
C GLY A 518 -22.25 4.69 -41.77
N ALA A 519 -22.04 5.91 -41.24
CA ALA A 519 -20.86 6.22 -40.47
C ALA A 519 -20.86 5.55 -39.08
N ASN A 520 -19.73 4.93 -38.71
CA ASN A 520 -19.57 4.34 -37.39
C ASN A 520 -18.64 5.25 -36.55
N TRP A 521 -19.12 5.68 -35.38
CA TRP A 521 -18.36 6.53 -34.47
C TRP A 521 -17.06 5.87 -33.98
N GLU A 522 -16.98 4.52 -33.94
CA GLU A 522 -15.78 3.78 -33.54
C GLU A 522 -14.57 4.07 -34.43
N ASP A 523 -14.79 4.43 -35.71
CA ASP A 523 -13.73 4.75 -36.67
C ASP A 523 -13.03 6.09 -36.35
N TYR A 524 -13.66 6.92 -35.53
CA TYR A 524 -13.18 8.23 -35.13
C TYR A 524 -12.57 8.27 -33.72
N VAL A 525 -12.56 7.13 -33.02
CA VAL A 525 -11.92 6.98 -31.71
C VAL A 525 -10.41 6.80 -31.90
N ASP A 526 -9.62 7.30 -30.98
CA ASP A 526 -8.17 7.15 -31.00
C ASP A 526 -7.75 5.69 -30.74
N ASP A 527 -6.67 5.26 -31.37
CA ASP A 527 -6.18 3.88 -31.33
C ASP A 527 -5.86 3.37 -29.93
N TYR A 528 -5.51 4.24 -28.98
CA TYR A 528 -5.33 3.86 -27.59
C TYR A 528 -6.54 3.18 -26.94
N PHE A 529 -7.72 3.35 -27.53
CA PHE A 529 -8.96 2.72 -27.06
C PHE A 529 -9.36 1.51 -27.90
N SER A 530 -8.54 1.09 -28.86
CA SER A 530 -8.82 -0.09 -29.68
C SER A 530 -8.64 -1.39 -28.88
N VAL A 531 -9.33 -2.43 -29.30
CA VAL A 531 -9.18 -3.78 -28.75
C VAL A 531 -7.77 -4.31 -29.01
N ASP A 532 -7.15 -3.97 -30.16
CA ASP A 532 -5.82 -4.43 -30.50
C ASP A 532 -4.74 -3.79 -29.61
N LYS A 533 -4.82 -2.48 -29.32
CA LYS A 533 -3.94 -1.83 -28.34
C LYS A 533 -4.13 -2.39 -26.94
N TYR A 534 -5.38 -2.71 -26.56
CA TYR A 534 -5.62 -3.35 -25.28
C TYR A 534 -5.03 -4.75 -25.21
N ARG A 535 -5.12 -5.55 -26.26
CA ARG A 535 -4.46 -6.87 -26.36
C ARG A 535 -2.95 -6.73 -26.24
N ALA A 536 -2.35 -5.80 -26.99
CA ALA A 536 -0.91 -5.50 -26.93
C ALA A 536 -0.44 -5.08 -25.53
N THR A 537 -1.28 -4.38 -24.74
CA THR A 537 -0.98 -4.04 -23.34
C THR A 537 -0.73 -5.28 -22.47
N TYR A 538 -1.44 -6.39 -22.74
CA TYR A 538 -1.45 -7.60 -21.92
C TYR A 538 -0.87 -8.84 -22.65
N ASP A 539 -0.15 -8.64 -23.74
CA ASP A 539 0.42 -9.71 -24.54
C ASP A 539 1.50 -10.50 -23.78
N MET A 540 2.41 -9.79 -23.14
CA MET A 540 3.44 -10.41 -22.31
C MET A 540 2.90 -10.89 -20.96
N GLU A 541 3.44 -11.99 -20.47
CA GLU A 541 3.10 -12.53 -19.15
C GLU A 541 4.11 -12.11 -18.08
N VAL A 542 3.69 -12.13 -16.84
CA VAL A 542 4.58 -12.11 -15.67
C VAL A 542 4.78 -13.55 -15.23
N ALA A 543 6.01 -14.04 -15.32
CA ALA A 543 6.31 -15.43 -15.00
C ALA A 543 6.12 -15.73 -13.51
N PRO A 544 5.62 -16.94 -13.17
CA PRO A 544 5.56 -17.42 -11.79
C PRO A 544 6.99 -17.64 -11.26
N MET A 545 7.17 -17.49 -9.95
CA MET A 545 8.41 -17.78 -9.26
C MET A 545 8.26 -19.06 -8.42
N PRO A 546 9.33 -19.87 -8.27
CA PRO A 546 9.34 -21.05 -7.41
C PRO A 546 9.38 -20.64 -5.93
N ASP A 547 9.42 -21.63 -5.04
CA ASP A 547 9.61 -21.40 -3.61
C ASP A 547 10.88 -20.59 -3.33
N MET A 548 10.82 -19.74 -2.32
CA MET A 548 11.93 -18.85 -1.94
C MET A 548 13.23 -19.59 -1.57
N ASN A 549 13.16 -20.86 -1.23
CA ASN A 549 14.33 -21.68 -0.91
C ASN A 549 15.02 -22.24 -2.16
N GLU A 550 14.38 -22.15 -3.31
CA GLU A 550 14.92 -22.58 -4.61
C GLU A 550 15.60 -21.42 -5.37
N TRP A 551 15.48 -20.19 -4.87
CA TRP A 551 16.08 -19.03 -5.54
C TRP A 551 17.61 -19.11 -5.48
N VAL A 552 18.24 -18.89 -6.62
CA VAL A 552 19.70 -18.87 -6.71
C VAL A 552 20.23 -17.63 -6.01
N THR A 553 21.08 -17.82 -5.03
CA THR A 553 21.81 -16.71 -4.41
C THR A 553 22.99 -16.35 -5.29
N GLY A 554 23.05 -15.08 -5.72
CA GLY A 554 24.19 -14.59 -6.51
C GLY A 554 25.49 -14.56 -5.72
N ASP A 555 26.55 -14.35 -6.45
CA ASP A 555 27.95 -14.55 -6.07
C ASP A 555 28.50 -13.65 -4.93
N ASP A 556 27.77 -12.59 -4.53
CA ASP A 556 28.23 -11.61 -3.54
C ASP A 556 28.21 -12.10 -2.07
N GLY A 557 27.67 -13.29 -1.79
CA GLY A 557 27.80 -14.05 -0.52
C GLY A 557 27.39 -13.36 0.78
N GLN A 558 27.17 -12.05 0.80
CA GLN A 558 26.82 -11.31 2.01
C GLN A 558 25.33 -10.97 2.08
N PRO A 559 24.63 -11.37 3.16
CA PRO A 559 23.23 -11.07 3.34
C PRO A 559 23.02 -9.55 3.49
N LEU A 560 22.00 -9.04 2.82
CA LEU A 560 21.59 -7.64 2.96
C LEU A 560 20.91 -7.43 4.31
N LEU A 561 21.41 -6.49 5.08
CA LEU A 561 20.87 -6.12 6.38
C LEU A 561 19.68 -5.14 6.25
N PRO A 562 18.81 -5.05 7.27
CA PRO A 562 17.72 -4.08 7.31
C PRO A 562 18.20 -2.64 7.17
N PRO A 563 17.31 -1.70 6.81
CA PRO A 563 17.62 -0.28 6.77
C PRO A 563 18.16 0.23 8.11
N ILE A 564 19.13 1.13 8.08
CA ILE A 564 19.70 1.74 9.29
C ILE A 564 18.58 2.49 10.04
N SER A 565 18.22 2.00 11.22
CA SER A 565 17.25 2.65 12.07
C SER A 565 17.89 3.82 12.80
N ARG A 566 17.53 5.05 12.45
CA ARG A 566 18.05 6.26 13.11
C ARG A 566 17.38 6.57 14.46
N ARG A 567 16.40 5.76 14.92
CA ARG A 567 15.67 6.00 16.17
C ARG A 567 15.22 4.70 16.84
N PRO A 568 15.42 4.58 18.16
CA PRO A 568 14.80 3.51 18.94
C PRO A 568 13.27 3.60 18.83
N ALA A 569 12.61 2.44 18.98
CA ALA A 569 11.16 2.35 18.98
C ALA A 569 10.56 3.28 20.04
N GLY A 570 9.62 4.12 19.66
CA GLY A 570 8.95 5.09 20.52
C GLY A 570 7.53 5.38 20.02
N ARG A 571 6.77 6.17 20.79
CA ARG A 571 5.39 6.54 20.43
C ARG A 571 5.32 7.06 18.99
N PRO A 572 4.44 6.51 18.13
CA PRO A 572 4.26 6.99 16.76
C PRO A 572 3.94 8.49 16.75
N ARG A 573 4.59 9.25 15.89
CA ARG A 573 4.28 10.67 15.73
C ARG A 573 2.92 10.82 15.03
N LYS A 574 2.10 11.74 15.51
CA LYS A 574 0.84 12.13 14.87
C LYS A 574 1.03 12.87 13.54
N ASN A 575 2.21 13.48 13.32
CA ASN A 575 2.51 14.27 12.13
C ASN A 575 3.57 13.58 11.26
N ARG A 576 3.53 13.86 9.94
CA ARG A 576 4.51 13.42 8.94
C ARG A 576 5.94 13.70 9.44
N ILE A 577 6.84 12.74 9.25
CA ILE A 577 8.28 12.95 9.43
C ILE A 577 8.76 13.77 8.23
N LYS A 578 9.32 14.95 8.51
CA LYS A 578 9.95 15.75 7.47
C LYS A 578 11.26 15.09 7.05
N GLY A 579 11.56 15.12 5.75
CA GLY A 579 12.86 14.74 5.21
C GLY A 579 13.97 15.56 5.88
N PHE A 580 15.20 15.06 5.79
CA PHE A 580 16.37 15.74 6.39
C PHE A 580 16.64 17.09 5.70
N ASP A 581 16.27 17.22 4.45
CA ASP A 581 16.35 18.36 3.54
C ASP A 581 15.20 19.38 3.72
N GLU A 582 14.12 19.01 4.43
CA GLU A 582 13.04 19.95 4.73
C GLU A 582 13.40 20.91 5.86
N VAL A 583 13.49 22.20 5.55
CA VAL A 583 13.77 23.27 6.54
C VAL A 583 12.81 23.19 7.71
N LYS A 584 13.31 22.98 8.91
CA LYS A 584 12.55 23.10 10.15
C LYS A 584 12.10 24.55 10.28
N LYS A 585 10.79 24.83 10.16
CA LYS A 585 10.27 26.13 10.59
C LYS A 585 10.72 26.36 12.03
N GLY A 586 11.49 27.44 12.25
CA GLY A 586 11.95 27.83 13.59
C GLY A 586 10.76 27.87 14.55
N ARG A 587 10.97 27.44 15.78
CA ARG A 587 9.97 27.65 16.83
C ARG A 587 9.75 29.16 16.95
N HIS A 588 8.55 29.63 16.66
CA HIS A 588 8.17 30.98 17.04
C HIS A 588 8.32 31.09 18.56
N LYS A 589 9.30 31.86 19.01
CA LYS A 589 9.36 32.26 20.41
C LYS A 589 8.09 33.03 20.71
N CYS A 590 7.38 32.63 21.73
CA CYS A 590 6.26 33.41 22.25
C CYS A 590 6.77 34.82 22.58
N LYS A 591 6.12 35.86 22.03
CA LYS A 591 6.49 37.25 22.33
C LYS A 591 6.16 37.68 23.77
N ARG A 592 5.65 36.78 24.60
CA ARG A 592 5.24 37.04 25.99
C ARG A 592 6.11 36.31 27.06
N CYS A 593 7.08 35.50 26.68
CA CYS A 593 8.05 34.89 27.58
C CYS A 593 9.46 35.33 27.20
#